data_e44a0f99e3077409e7894e92ff4ba257
#
_entry.id   e44a0f99e3077409e7894e92ff4ba257
#
_cell.length_a   1.000
_cell.length_b   1.000
_cell.length_c   1.000
_cell.angle_alpha   90.00
_cell.angle_beta   90.00
_cell.angle_gamma   90.00
#
_symmetry.space_group_name_H-M   'P 1'
#
loop_
_entity.id
_entity.type
_entity.pdbx_description
1 polymer ?
#
loop_
_entity_poly.entity_id
_entity_poly.type
_entity_poly.pdbx_seq_one_letter_code
_entity_poly.pdbx_strand_id
1 'polypeptide(L)'
;MAPALVSEALSRLGLHQAYALVADHALRRAGQDRLSFFSLDLHRDAASRVKVYVSHDDAGVRSALLAAAAVPSANPDLVRAFCALLGEGISVFGGRPLISSYTFTEANAAAPATYSLYLPIRAFVPDDQTARDRVRALLDRHGIDRSVFDRALAEVSDRELRDGVGLIPHVALRTGTVRPGITVYLSAEAYSTTPARARFDQLAHA
;
A
#
# COMPACT_ATOMS: atom_id res chain seq x y z
N MET A 1 7.48 5.65 -15.37
CA MET A 1 8.97 5.52 -15.26
C MET A 1 9.42 4.44 -16.24
N ALA A 2 10.51 4.65 -16.94
CA ALA A 2 11.03 3.68 -17.90
C ALA A 2 11.66 2.46 -17.18
N PRO A 3 11.20 1.23 -17.41
CA PRO A 3 11.73 0.03 -16.75
C PRO A 3 13.23 -0.15 -16.94
N ALA A 4 13.76 0.20 -18.12
CA ALA A 4 15.18 0.09 -18.41
C ALA A 4 16.06 0.97 -17.49
N LEU A 5 15.61 2.19 -17.15
CA LEU A 5 16.36 3.07 -16.24
C LEU A 5 16.39 2.55 -14.81
N VAL A 6 15.29 1.94 -14.35
CA VAL A 6 15.24 1.33 -13.01
C VAL A 6 16.12 0.08 -12.97
N SER A 7 16.06 -0.75 -14.00
CA SER A 7 16.93 -1.95 -14.13
C SER A 7 18.40 -1.56 -14.12
N GLU A 8 18.79 -0.55 -14.88
CA GLU A 8 20.17 -0.05 -14.93
C GLU A 8 20.63 0.49 -13.56
N ALA A 9 19.79 1.31 -12.91
CA ALA A 9 20.10 1.86 -11.58
C ALA A 9 20.32 0.75 -10.55
N LEU A 10 19.42 -0.25 -10.53
CA LEU A 10 19.53 -1.39 -9.60
C LEU A 10 20.73 -2.30 -9.94
N SER A 11 21.08 -2.46 -11.22
CA SER A 11 22.27 -3.19 -11.62
C SER A 11 23.55 -2.53 -11.11
N ARG A 12 23.65 -1.21 -11.21
CA ARG A 12 24.79 -0.44 -10.66
C ARG A 12 24.90 -0.54 -9.14
N LEU A 13 23.79 -0.81 -8.45
CA LEU A 13 23.73 -1.02 -7.00
C LEU A 13 23.88 -2.51 -6.61
N GLY A 14 24.16 -3.41 -7.57
CA GLY A 14 24.26 -4.85 -7.29
C GLY A 14 22.93 -5.54 -6.98
N LEU A 15 21.79 -4.91 -7.30
CA LEU A 15 20.45 -5.36 -6.92
C LEU A 15 19.65 -5.95 -8.09
N HIS A 16 20.30 -6.30 -9.20
CA HIS A 16 19.62 -6.76 -10.42
C HIS A 16 18.82 -8.06 -10.23
N GLN A 17 19.30 -9.01 -9.42
CA GLN A 17 18.58 -10.26 -9.15
C GLN A 17 17.29 -10.02 -8.39
N ALA A 18 17.33 -9.21 -7.34
CA ALA A 18 16.16 -8.85 -6.56
C ALA A 18 15.12 -8.09 -7.42
N TYR A 19 15.56 -7.26 -8.36
CA TYR A 19 14.67 -6.59 -9.29
C TYR A 19 14.01 -7.54 -10.29
N ALA A 20 14.73 -8.55 -10.76
CA ALA A 20 14.14 -9.57 -11.63
C ALA A 20 12.95 -10.27 -10.97
N LEU A 21 13.04 -10.60 -9.67
CA LEU A 21 11.91 -11.13 -8.92
C LEU A 21 10.71 -10.17 -8.88
N VAL A 22 10.97 -8.87 -8.68
CA VAL A 22 9.89 -7.86 -8.69
C VAL A 22 9.24 -7.78 -10.07
N ALA A 23 10.02 -7.79 -11.14
CA ALA A 23 9.51 -7.76 -12.52
C ALA A 23 8.64 -8.99 -12.81
N ASP A 24 9.10 -10.17 -12.41
CA ASP A 24 8.40 -11.44 -12.62
C ASP A 24 7.07 -11.53 -11.86
N HIS A 25 6.98 -10.94 -10.68
CA HIS A 25 5.81 -11.07 -9.81
C HIS A 25 4.85 -9.88 -9.89
N ALA A 26 5.37 -8.66 -10.06
CA ALA A 26 4.60 -7.43 -9.92
C ALA A 26 4.32 -6.68 -11.22
N LEU A 27 5.02 -6.98 -12.34
CA LEU A 27 4.83 -6.32 -13.62
C LEU A 27 4.22 -7.28 -14.67
N ARG A 28 3.20 -8.05 -14.27
CA ARG A 28 2.63 -9.13 -15.10
C ARG A 28 1.51 -8.69 -16.02
N ARG A 29 0.80 -7.62 -15.66
CA ARG A 29 -0.37 -7.15 -16.41
C ARG A 29 0.05 -5.95 -17.26
N ALA A 30 0.31 -6.19 -18.54
CA ALA A 30 0.72 -5.15 -19.48
C ALA A 30 -0.28 -3.98 -19.47
N GLY A 31 0.23 -2.75 -19.31
CA GLY A 31 -0.58 -1.54 -19.26
C GLY A 31 -1.23 -1.26 -17.90
N GLN A 32 -1.44 -2.26 -17.05
CA GLN A 32 -2.06 -2.11 -15.73
C GLN A 32 -1.04 -2.10 -14.59
N ASP A 33 0.08 -2.83 -14.73
CA ASP A 33 1.17 -2.81 -13.77
C ASP A 33 2.28 -1.91 -14.29
N ARG A 34 2.71 -0.93 -13.49
CA ARG A 34 3.72 0.04 -13.91
C ARG A 34 4.61 0.50 -12.77
N LEU A 35 5.88 0.71 -13.06
CA LEU A 35 6.81 1.34 -12.14
C LEU A 35 6.39 2.81 -11.91
N SER A 36 6.16 3.20 -10.67
CA SER A 36 5.64 4.52 -10.30
C SER A 36 6.71 5.40 -9.68
N PHE A 37 7.39 4.88 -8.66
CA PHE A 37 8.39 5.62 -7.91
C PHE A 37 9.63 4.77 -7.65
N PHE A 38 10.74 5.46 -7.45
CA PHE A 38 12.00 4.93 -7.01
C PHE A 38 12.53 5.85 -5.91
N SER A 39 12.99 5.29 -4.79
CA SER A 39 13.61 6.08 -3.72
C SER A 39 14.88 5.42 -3.23
N LEU A 40 15.80 6.25 -2.77
CA LEU A 40 17.12 5.87 -2.28
C LEU A 40 17.39 6.64 -0.99
N ASP A 41 17.74 5.92 0.08
CA ASP A 41 18.27 6.53 1.29
C ASP A 41 19.70 7.03 1.03
N LEU A 42 19.98 8.30 1.33
CA LEU A 42 21.27 8.94 1.06
C LEU A 42 22.15 8.99 2.33
N HIS A 43 22.47 7.82 2.86
CA HIS A 43 23.44 7.71 3.98
C HIS A 43 24.42 6.53 3.73
N ARG A 44 25.54 6.55 4.44
CA ARG A 44 26.68 5.64 4.17
C ARG A 44 26.72 4.48 5.15
N ASP A 45 25.66 3.73 5.29
CA ASP A 45 25.68 2.50 6.07
C ASP A 45 24.99 1.34 5.33
N ALA A 46 25.26 0.14 5.82
CA ALA A 46 24.67 -1.09 5.28
C ALA A 46 23.14 -1.18 5.41
N ALA A 47 22.54 -0.24 6.17
CA ALA A 47 21.10 -0.12 6.33
C ALA A 47 20.45 0.81 5.29
N SER A 48 21.24 1.44 4.41
CA SER A 48 20.72 2.22 3.27
C SER A 48 19.76 1.39 2.44
N ARG A 49 18.59 1.96 2.16
CA ARG A 49 17.52 1.26 1.46
C ARG A 49 17.26 1.86 0.11
N VAL A 50 17.03 0.98 -0.84
CA VAL A 50 16.42 1.32 -2.12
C VAL A 50 14.99 0.82 -2.09
N LYS A 51 14.04 1.62 -2.58
CA LYS A 51 12.65 1.19 -2.74
C LYS A 51 12.18 1.38 -4.16
N VAL A 52 11.50 0.37 -4.66
CA VAL A 52 10.81 0.39 -5.95
C VAL A 52 9.32 0.30 -5.69
N TYR A 53 8.54 1.14 -6.34
CA TYR A 53 7.09 1.17 -6.23
C TYR A 53 6.45 0.80 -7.56
N VAL A 54 5.48 -0.10 -7.48
CA VAL A 54 4.67 -0.56 -8.62
C VAL A 54 3.21 -0.23 -8.37
N SER A 55 2.60 0.52 -9.26
CA SER A 55 1.16 0.75 -9.26
C SER A 55 0.45 -0.35 -10.05
N HIS A 56 -0.67 -0.81 -9.52
CA HIS A 56 -1.51 -1.87 -10.05
C HIS A 56 -2.91 -1.31 -10.31
N ASP A 57 -3.17 -0.87 -11.54
CA ASP A 57 -4.50 -0.39 -11.92
C ASP A 57 -5.47 -1.57 -11.99
N ASP A 58 -6.72 -1.38 -11.55
CA ASP A 58 -7.80 -2.38 -11.57
C ASP A 58 -7.34 -3.74 -11.02
N ALA A 59 -6.67 -3.73 -9.88
CA ALA A 59 -6.09 -4.91 -9.27
C ALA A 59 -7.03 -5.53 -8.23
N GLY A 60 -7.14 -6.85 -8.25
CA GLY A 60 -7.78 -7.61 -7.19
C GLY A 60 -6.78 -8.18 -6.16
N VAL A 61 -7.30 -8.85 -5.15
CA VAL A 61 -6.50 -9.52 -4.11
C VAL A 61 -5.48 -10.49 -4.70
N ARG A 62 -5.85 -11.20 -5.80
CA ARG A 62 -4.94 -12.11 -6.49
C ARG A 62 -3.69 -11.39 -7.02
N SER A 63 -3.86 -10.20 -7.60
CA SER A 63 -2.73 -9.40 -8.09
C SER A 63 -1.82 -8.96 -6.95
N ALA A 64 -2.40 -8.53 -5.82
CA ALA A 64 -1.63 -8.16 -4.62
C ALA A 64 -0.84 -9.35 -4.05
N LEU A 65 -1.42 -10.55 -4.04
CA LEU A 65 -0.75 -11.78 -3.60
C LEU A 65 0.40 -12.18 -4.51
N LEU A 66 0.20 -12.08 -5.84
CA LEU A 66 1.26 -12.34 -6.81
C LEU A 66 2.41 -11.35 -6.64
N ALA A 67 2.10 -10.07 -6.48
CA ALA A 67 3.11 -9.03 -6.23
C ALA A 67 3.88 -9.27 -4.92
N ALA A 68 3.19 -9.69 -3.85
CA ALA A 68 3.81 -10.01 -2.57
C ALA A 68 4.79 -11.19 -2.66
N ALA A 69 4.54 -12.15 -3.56
CA ALA A 69 5.38 -13.35 -3.74
C ALA A 69 6.81 -13.04 -4.23
N ALA A 70 7.09 -11.82 -4.72
CA ALA A 70 8.46 -11.36 -4.97
C ALA A 70 9.32 -11.29 -3.69
N VAL A 71 8.72 -11.28 -2.52
CA VAL A 71 9.39 -11.30 -1.21
C VAL A 71 9.13 -12.64 -0.54
N PRO A 72 10.10 -13.56 -0.48
CA PRO A 72 9.89 -14.93 0.03
C PRO A 72 9.38 -14.98 1.48
N SER A 73 9.71 -13.98 2.29
CA SER A 73 9.27 -13.86 3.69
C SER A 73 7.92 -13.13 3.85
N ALA A 74 7.30 -12.65 2.77
CA ALA A 74 6.00 -12.01 2.86
C ALA A 74 4.91 -13.03 3.24
N ASN A 75 4.02 -12.62 4.14
CA ASN A 75 2.92 -13.47 4.59
C ASN A 75 1.65 -13.20 3.73
N PRO A 76 1.22 -14.16 2.89
CA PRO A 76 0.07 -13.99 2.00
C PRO A 76 -1.26 -13.83 2.77
N ASP A 77 -1.39 -14.42 3.96
CA ASP A 77 -2.63 -14.32 4.73
C ASP A 77 -2.83 -12.92 5.32
N LEU A 78 -1.72 -12.23 5.65
CA LEU A 78 -1.78 -10.82 6.04
C LEU A 78 -2.26 -9.94 4.89
N VAL A 79 -1.74 -10.17 3.67
CA VAL A 79 -2.15 -9.43 2.47
C VAL A 79 -3.63 -9.67 2.17
N ARG A 80 -4.08 -10.93 2.25
CA ARG A 80 -5.50 -11.30 2.04
C ARG A 80 -6.40 -10.63 3.06
N ALA A 81 -6.07 -10.72 4.35
CA ALA A 81 -6.85 -10.13 5.42
C ALA A 81 -6.90 -8.59 5.33
N PHE A 82 -5.79 -7.96 4.98
CA PHE A 82 -5.70 -6.51 4.78
C PHE A 82 -6.65 -6.04 3.67
N CYS A 83 -6.60 -6.69 2.50
CA CYS A 83 -7.51 -6.36 1.40
C CYS A 83 -8.98 -6.62 1.76
N ALA A 84 -9.29 -7.73 2.44
CA ALA A 84 -10.64 -8.08 2.84
C ALA A 84 -11.24 -7.09 3.83
N LEU A 85 -10.47 -6.68 4.86
CA LEU A 85 -10.94 -5.74 5.88
C LEU A 85 -11.11 -4.32 5.32
N LEU A 86 -10.17 -3.83 4.53
CA LEU A 86 -10.24 -2.47 4.01
C LEU A 86 -11.11 -2.34 2.75
N GLY A 87 -11.20 -3.40 1.96
CA GLY A 87 -12.01 -3.44 0.74
C GLY A 87 -13.47 -3.84 0.95
N GLU A 88 -13.78 -4.64 1.96
CA GLU A 88 -15.13 -5.11 2.34
C GLU A 88 -16.02 -5.45 1.13
N GLY A 89 -15.76 -6.61 0.51
CA GLY A 89 -16.52 -7.10 -0.64
C GLY A 89 -16.04 -6.60 -2.01
N ILE A 90 -15.04 -5.72 -2.05
CA ILE A 90 -14.45 -5.28 -3.32
C ILE A 90 -13.60 -6.40 -3.89
N SER A 91 -13.93 -6.84 -5.11
CA SER A 91 -13.17 -7.83 -5.86
C SER A 91 -12.03 -7.20 -6.68
N VAL A 92 -12.25 -5.99 -7.19
CA VAL A 92 -11.30 -5.21 -8.00
C VAL A 92 -11.22 -3.78 -7.45
N PHE A 93 -10.02 -3.35 -7.10
CA PHE A 93 -9.72 -1.99 -6.66
C PHE A 93 -9.50 -1.09 -7.88
N GLY A 94 -10.61 -0.56 -8.43
CA GLY A 94 -10.63 0.29 -9.61
C GLY A 94 -10.54 1.79 -9.29
N GLY A 95 -10.21 2.59 -10.30
CA GLY A 95 -10.18 4.06 -10.22
C GLY A 95 -8.96 4.65 -9.50
N ARG A 96 -8.44 4.02 -8.46
CA ARG A 96 -7.14 4.33 -7.82
C ARG A 96 -6.35 3.05 -7.63
N PRO A 97 -5.08 3.01 -8.09
CA PRO A 97 -4.29 1.80 -8.05
C PRO A 97 -3.95 1.36 -6.63
N LEU A 98 -3.88 0.06 -6.40
CA LEU A 98 -3.06 -0.49 -5.33
C LEU A 98 -1.59 -0.19 -5.65
N ILE A 99 -0.77 0.05 -4.63
CA ILE A 99 0.66 0.29 -4.83
C ILE A 99 1.43 -0.73 -4.01
N SER A 100 2.29 -1.51 -4.67
CA SER A 100 3.29 -2.36 -4.03
C SER A 100 4.60 -1.61 -3.88
N SER A 101 5.28 -1.77 -2.75
CA SER A 101 6.64 -1.27 -2.55
C SER A 101 7.55 -2.39 -2.08
N TYR A 102 8.72 -2.44 -2.67
CA TYR A 102 9.78 -3.41 -2.40
C TYR A 102 10.98 -2.69 -1.82
N THR A 103 11.44 -3.12 -0.66
CA THR A 103 12.64 -2.58 -0.02
C THR A 103 13.82 -3.50 -0.29
N PHE A 104 14.90 -2.93 -0.80
CA PHE A 104 16.18 -3.59 -1.04
C PHE A 104 17.22 -3.02 -0.09
N THR A 105 18.09 -3.88 0.41
CA THR A 105 19.28 -3.53 1.19
C THR A 105 20.45 -4.30 0.63
N GLU A 106 21.67 -3.88 0.92
CA GLU A 106 22.89 -4.59 0.50
C GLU A 106 22.90 -6.05 0.99
N ALA A 107 22.43 -6.28 2.22
CA ALA A 107 22.32 -7.63 2.80
C ALA A 107 21.29 -8.53 2.08
N ASN A 108 20.41 -7.97 1.26
CA ASN A 108 19.30 -8.68 0.60
C ASN A 108 19.36 -8.53 -0.92
N ALA A 109 20.56 -8.63 -1.51
CA ALA A 109 20.78 -8.43 -2.95
C ALA A 109 20.07 -9.46 -3.84
N ALA A 110 19.80 -10.67 -3.33
CA ALA A 110 19.14 -11.75 -4.09
C ALA A 110 17.62 -11.63 -4.14
N ALA A 111 16.99 -11.01 -3.12
CA ALA A 111 15.55 -10.82 -3.04
C ALA A 111 15.21 -9.56 -2.22
N PRO A 112 14.07 -8.88 -2.48
CA PRO A 112 13.68 -7.75 -1.65
C PRO A 112 13.51 -8.15 -0.18
N ALA A 113 13.95 -7.28 0.74
CA ALA A 113 13.88 -7.52 2.18
C ALA A 113 12.45 -7.46 2.72
N THR A 114 11.63 -6.55 2.20
CA THR A 114 10.23 -6.38 2.64
C THR A 114 9.32 -6.02 1.50
N TYR A 115 8.05 -6.37 1.67
CA TYR A 115 6.92 -5.96 0.84
C TYR A 115 6.00 -5.01 1.62
N SER A 116 5.54 -3.96 0.98
CA SER A 116 4.46 -3.12 1.49
C SER A 116 3.37 -2.95 0.45
N LEU A 117 2.11 -3.11 0.87
CA LEU A 117 0.93 -2.86 0.06
C LEU A 117 0.22 -1.62 0.57
N TYR A 118 0.04 -0.63 -0.30
CA TYR A 118 -0.72 0.59 -0.04
C TYR A 118 -2.09 0.47 -0.68
N LEU A 119 -3.13 0.67 0.11
CA LEU A 119 -4.50 0.70 -0.35
C LEU A 119 -5.04 2.14 -0.18
N PRO A 120 -5.51 2.80 -1.25
CA PRO A 120 -6.08 4.13 -1.20
C PRO A 120 -7.53 4.08 -0.67
N ILE A 121 -7.68 3.84 0.65
CA ILE A 121 -8.96 3.53 1.30
C ILE A 121 -10.05 4.56 0.98
N ARG A 122 -9.69 5.84 0.85
CA ARG A 122 -10.63 6.91 0.49
C ARG A 122 -11.38 6.67 -0.82
N ALA A 123 -10.83 5.85 -1.71
CA ALA A 123 -11.49 5.50 -2.97
C ALA A 123 -12.58 4.43 -2.78
N PHE A 124 -12.58 3.72 -1.65
CA PHE A 124 -13.36 2.50 -1.42
C PHE A 124 -14.28 2.59 -0.20
N VAL A 125 -14.53 3.79 0.29
CA VAL A 125 -15.43 4.08 1.40
C VAL A 125 -16.35 5.26 1.04
N PRO A 126 -17.57 5.32 1.59
CA PRO A 126 -18.46 6.47 1.40
C PRO A 126 -17.97 7.71 2.16
N ASP A 127 -17.40 7.53 3.34
CA ASP A 127 -17.04 8.59 4.28
C ASP A 127 -15.83 8.17 5.17
N ASP A 128 -15.31 9.14 5.93
CA ASP A 128 -14.18 8.88 6.83
C ASP A 128 -14.58 8.12 8.10
N GLN A 129 -15.88 8.11 8.47
CA GLN A 129 -16.38 7.26 9.55
C GLN A 129 -16.17 5.76 9.20
N THR A 130 -16.58 5.37 7.99
CA THR A 130 -16.38 4.01 7.47
C THR A 130 -14.90 3.68 7.35
N ALA A 131 -14.09 4.63 6.86
CA ALA A 131 -12.63 4.45 6.79
C ALA A 131 -12.03 4.19 8.18
N ARG A 132 -12.38 5.00 9.18
CA ARG A 132 -11.93 4.84 10.58
C ARG A 132 -12.31 3.48 11.15
N ASP A 133 -13.55 3.05 10.94
CA ASP A 133 -14.04 1.81 11.52
C ASP A 133 -13.33 0.58 10.92
N ARG A 134 -13.04 0.60 9.60
CA ARG A 134 -12.23 -0.44 8.94
C ARG A 134 -10.78 -0.43 9.43
N VAL A 135 -10.17 0.75 9.61
CA VAL A 135 -8.81 0.87 10.18
C VAL A 135 -8.76 0.33 11.61
N ARG A 136 -9.75 0.65 12.45
CA ARG A 136 -9.84 0.12 13.83
C ARG A 136 -9.93 -1.40 13.82
N ALA A 137 -10.78 -1.98 12.98
CA ALA A 137 -10.88 -3.44 12.85
C ALA A 137 -9.54 -4.08 12.41
N LEU A 138 -8.79 -3.41 11.52
CA LEU A 138 -7.45 -3.85 11.12
C LEU A 138 -6.46 -3.80 12.29
N LEU A 139 -6.44 -2.70 13.06
CA LEU A 139 -5.55 -2.54 14.22
C LEU A 139 -5.86 -3.57 15.31
N ASP A 140 -7.15 -3.76 15.64
CA ASP A 140 -7.63 -4.75 16.61
C ASP A 140 -7.20 -6.18 16.21
N ARG A 141 -7.33 -6.54 14.92
CA ARG A 141 -6.88 -7.83 14.40
C ARG A 141 -5.38 -8.07 14.60
N HIS A 142 -4.58 -7.02 14.58
CA HIS A 142 -3.13 -7.11 14.76
C HIS A 142 -2.69 -6.87 16.21
N GLY A 143 -3.61 -6.71 17.15
CA GLY A 143 -3.31 -6.41 18.56
C GLY A 143 -2.61 -5.07 18.75
N ILE A 144 -2.85 -4.11 17.85
CA ILE A 144 -2.26 -2.76 17.90
C ILE A 144 -3.23 -1.83 18.63
N ASP A 145 -2.72 -1.12 19.64
CA ASP A 145 -3.50 -0.11 20.35
C ASP A 145 -3.92 1.01 19.40
N ARG A 146 -5.23 1.16 19.24
CA ARG A 146 -5.83 2.17 18.37
C ARG A 146 -5.89 3.58 18.96
N SER A 147 -5.58 3.74 20.24
CA SER A 147 -5.69 5.04 20.93
C SER A 147 -4.84 6.14 20.30
N VAL A 148 -3.65 5.78 19.78
CA VAL A 148 -2.77 6.72 19.07
C VAL A 148 -3.40 7.17 17.75
N PHE A 149 -3.97 6.23 17.00
CA PHE A 149 -4.67 6.55 15.75
C PHE A 149 -5.90 7.44 16.00
N ASP A 150 -6.71 7.10 17.00
CA ASP A 150 -7.93 7.84 17.34
C ASP A 150 -7.62 9.26 17.76
N ARG A 151 -6.60 9.48 18.61
CA ARG A 151 -6.14 10.82 19.00
C ARG A 151 -5.61 11.60 17.79
N ALA A 152 -4.75 10.98 16.98
CA ALA A 152 -4.21 11.65 15.79
C ALA A 152 -5.31 12.08 14.82
N LEU A 153 -6.34 11.25 14.62
CA LEU A 153 -7.47 11.57 13.75
C LEU A 153 -8.29 12.75 14.32
N ALA A 154 -8.52 12.78 15.62
CA ALA A 154 -9.24 13.86 16.29
C ALA A 154 -8.49 15.21 16.22
N GLU A 155 -7.15 15.19 16.24
CA GLU A 155 -6.32 16.40 16.14
C GLU A 155 -6.21 16.98 14.73
N VAL A 156 -6.48 16.17 13.67
CA VAL A 156 -6.34 16.64 12.28
C VAL A 156 -7.63 17.26 11.73
N SER A 157 -8.77 17.04 12.37
CA SER A 157 -10.06 17.57 11.88
C SER A 157 -11.12 17.63 12.97
N ASP A 158 -11.82 18.77 13.01
CA ASP A 158 -12.97 19.02 13.91
C ASP A 158 -14.32 18.66 13.27
N ARG A 159 -14.34 18.31 11.98
CA ARG A 159 -15.60 17.98 11.30
C ARG A 159 -16.10 16.58 11.65
N GLU A 160 -17.41 16.39 11.52
CA GLU A 160 -17.99 15.06 11.57
C GLU A 160 -17.42 14.16 10.46
N LEU A 161 -17.00 12.95 10.83
CA LEU A 161 -16.35 12.04 9.87
C LEU A 161 -17.30 11.54 8.76
N ARG A 162 -18.61 11.61 9.00
CA ARG A 162 -19.65 11.25 8.01
C ARG A 162 -19.88 12.28 6.93
N ASP A 163 -19.41 13.52 7.15
CA ASP A 163 -19.67 14.63 6.24
C ASP A 163 -18.66 14.71 5.09
N GLY A 164 -17.59 13.92 5.13
CA GLY A 164 -16.57 13.94 4.10
C GLY A 164 -15.78 12.64 3.98
N VAL A 165 -14.98 12.58 2.93
CA VAL A 165 -14.05 11.46 2.66
C VAL A 165 -12.69 11.98 2.24
N GLY A 166 -11.63 11.50 2.89
CA GLY A 166 -10.27 11.84 2.53
C GLY A 166 -9.31 12.14 3.67
N LEU A 167 -9.81 12.23 4.93
CA LEU A 167 -8.95 12.33 6.12
C LEU A 167 -8.01 11.12 6.23
N ILE A 168 -8.47 9.95 5.80
CA ILE A 168 -7.67 8.72 5.75
C ILE A 168 -7.46 8.34 4.29
N PRO A 169 -6.48 8.96 3.58
CA PRO A 169 -6.30 8.71 2.15
C PRO A 169 -5.75 7.33 1.84
N HIS A 170 -4.83 6.81 2.65
CA HIS A 170 -4.17 5.52 2.42
C HIS A 170 -3.94 4.78 3.73
N VAL A 171 -3.94 3.46 3.62
CA VAL A 171 -3.43 2.55 4.65
C VAL A 171 -2.39 1.65 4.00
N ALA A 172 -1.30 1.33 4.69
CA ALA A 172 -0.28 0.42 4.20
C ALA A 172 -0.03 -0.71 5.18
N LEU A 173 0.09 -1.91 4.63
CA LEU A 173 0.59 -3.11 5.30
C LEU A 173 2.04 -3.33 4.89
N ARG A 174 2.96 -3.51 5.85
CA ARG A 174 4.31 -4.02 5.61
C ARG A 174 4.43 -5.44 6.14
N THR A 175 4.95 -6.34 5.31
CA THR A 175 5.22 -7.74 5.63
C THR A 175 6.59 -8.16 5.10
N GLY A 176 7.07 -9.36 5.48
CA GLY A 176 8.44 -9.81 5.22
C GLY A 176 9.39 -9.53 6.40
N THR A 177 8.87 -9.03 7.50
CA THR A 177 9.58 -8.80 8.78
C THR A 177 8.98 -9.69 9.87
N VAL A 178 9.70 -9.83 11.01
CA VAL A 178 9.23 -10.62 12.17
C VAL A 178 7.86 -10.14 12.68
N ARG A 179 7.62 -8.82 12.64
CA ARG A 179 6.31 -8.24 12.98
C ARG A 179 5.79 -7.43 11.80
N PRO A 180 4.54 -7.66 11.38
CA PRO A 180 3.93 -6.81 10.37
C PRO A 180 3.81 -5.37 10.86
N GLY A 181 3.86 -4.41 9.94
CA GLY A 181 3.66 -3.00 10.24
C GLY A 181 2.42 -2.47 9.54
N ILE A 182 1.61 -1.69 10.26
CA ILE A 182 0.51 -0.93 9.69
C ILE A 182 0.88 0.56 9.73
N THR A 183 0.71 1.24 8.60
CA THR A 183 0.86 2.69 8.51
C THR A 183 -0.46 3.27 8.04
N VAL A 184 -1.01 4.21 8.80
CA VAL A 184 -2.20 4.97 8.42
C VAL A 184 -1.75 6.38 8.05
N TYR A 185 -2.14 6.83 6.87
CA TYR A 185 -1.87 8.19 6.40
C TYR A 185 -3.06 9.06 6.73
N LEU A 186 -2.81 10.23 7.31
CA LEU A 186 -3.81 11.25 7.61
C LEU A 186 -3.57 12.48 6.74
N SER A 187 -4.67 13.11 6.31
CA SER A 187 -4.66 14.36 5.55
C SER A 187 -5.22 15.48 6.43
N ALA A 188 -4.56 16.63 6.44
CA ALA A 188 -5.06 17.80 7.16
C ALA A 188 -6.15 18.56 6.40
N GLU A 189 -6.54 18.12 5.19
CA GLU A 189 -7.56 18.78 4.33
C GLU A 189 -7.34 20.29 4.14
N ALA A 190 -6.07 20.74 4.09
CA ALA A 190 -5.67 22.14 4.12
C ALA A 190 -6.27 23.02 3.00
N TYR A 191 -6.76 22.41 1.92
CA TYR A 191 -7.28 23.15 0.76
C TYR A 191 -8.79 22.95 0.55
N SER A 192 -9.29 21.74 0.76
CA SER A 192 -10.71 21.43 0.58
C SER A 192 -11.07 20.09 1.21
N THR A 193 -12.30 19.98 1.66
CA THR A 193 -12.93 18.72 2.08
C THR A 193 -13.69 18.12 0.90
N THR A 194 -13.47 16.84 0.62
CA THR A 194 -14.29 16.11 -0.35
C THR A 194 -15.57 15.66 0.37
N PRO A 195 -16.79 16.01 -0.12
CA PRO A 195 -18.04 15.57 0.48
C PRO A 195 -18.15 14.05 0.54
N ALA A 196 -18.87 13.55 1.56
CA ALA A 196 -19.24 12.15 1.63
C ALA A 196 -20.06 11.73 0.41
N ARG A 197 -19.94 10.47 -0.01
CA ARG A 197 -20.67 9.92 -1.15
C ARG A 197 -22.05 9.44 -0.69
N ALA A 198 -23.10 9.89 -1.34
CA ALA A 198 -24.49 9.54 -1.02
C ALA A 198 -24.78 8.03 -1.19
N ARG A 199 -24.11 7.36 -2.10
CA ARG A 199 -24.00 5.91 -2.25
C ARG A 199 -22.59 5.56 -2.68
N PHE A 200 -21.99 4.60 -2.01
CA PHE A 200 -20.86 3.89 -2.56
C PHE A 200 -21.45 2.85 -3.53
N ASP A 201 -21.75 3.25 -4.75
CA ASP A 201 -22.00 2.29 -5.81
C ASP A 201 -20.69 1.51 -5.96
N GLN A 202 -20.68 0.33 -5.32
CA GLN A 202 -19.69 -0.67 -5.67
C GLN A 202 -19.86 -0.84 -7.16
N LEU A 203 -18.91 -0.31 -7.93
CA LEU A 203 -18.80 -0.64 -9.35
C LEU A 203 -18.56 -2.15 -9.41
N ALA A 204 -19.66 -2.88 -9.33
CA ALA A 204 -19.77 -4.22 -9.80
C ALA A 204 -19.58 -4.16 -11.33
N HIS A 205 -18.33 -4.11 -11.75
CA HIS A 205 -18.02 -4.45 -13.12
C HIS A 205 -17.82 -5.95 -13.14
N ALA A 206 -18.90 -6.58 -13.66
CA ALA A 206 -18.92 -7.95 -14.10
C ALA A 206 -17.77 -8.26 -15.08
#